data_63ce090bfa42b9672e6a0e110e2356d6
#
_entry.id   63ce090bfa42b9672e6a0e110e2356d6
#
_cell.length_a   1.000
_cell.length_b   1.000
_cell.length_c   1.000
_cell.angle_alpha   90.00
_cell.angle_beta   90.00
_cell.angle_gamma   90.00
#
_symmetry.space_group_name_H-M   'P 1'
#
loop_
_entity.id
_entity.type
_entity.pdbx_description
1 polymer ?
#
loop_
_entity_poly.entity_id
_entity_poly.type
_entity_poly.pdbx_seq_one_letter_code
_entity_poly.pdbx_strand_id
1 'polypeptide(L)'
;LGDVYKRQEIELSYKEFELLTYFVENKGLALSREKILNNVWNYDYYGDARTIDTHVKKLRKKMGEKGDYIKTIWGMGYKFIVD
;
A
#
# COMPACT_ATOMS: atom_id res chain seq x y z
N LEU A 1 -8.96 -7.52 -7.75
CA LEU A 1 -9.11 -6.39 -6.84
C LEU A 1 -8.97 -5.06 -7.57
N GLY A 2 -7.98 -4.94 -8.44
CA GLY A 2 -7.81 -3.75 -9.27
C GLY A 2 -9.03 -3.44 -10.12
N ASP A 3 -9.66 -4.46 -10.68
CA ASP A 3 -10.86 -4.29 -11.50
C ASP A 3 -12.03 -3.77 -10.68
N VAL A 4 -12.16 -4.20 -9.43
CA VAL A 4 -13.23 -3.74 -8.55
C VAL A 4 -13.08 -2.25 -8.28
N TYR A 5 -11.87 -1.80 -7.97
CA TYR A 5 -11.62 -0.38 -7.72
C TYR A 5 -11.80 0.45 -8.97
N LYS A 6 -11.39 -0.09 -10.11
CA LYS A 6 -11.56 0.58 -11.38
C LYS A 6 -13.04 0.78 -11.70
N ARG A 7 -13.89 -0.21 -11.40
CA ARG A 7 -15.34 -0.10 -11.61
C ARG A 7 -15.98 0.92 -10.69
N GLN A 8 -15.39 1.15 -9.53
CA GLN A 8 -15.88 2.13 -8.56
C GLN A 8 -15.35 3.53 -8.86
N GLU A 9 -14.67 3.69 -9.99
CA GLU A 9 -14.11 4.96 -10.42
C GLU A 9 -13.11 5.57 -9.45
N ILE A 10 -12.40 4.70 -8.72
CA ILE A 10 -11.32 5.15 -7.85
C ILE A 10 -10.09 5.42 -8.70
N GLU A 11 -9.65 6.67 -8.70
CA GLU A 11 -8.45 7.05 -9.44
C GLU A 11 -7.22 6.90 -8.58
N LEU A 12 -6.39 5.93 -8.94
CA LEU A 12 -5.09 5.74 -8.30
C LEU A 12 -3.99 6.22 -9.24
N SER A 13 -2.99 6.90 -8.69
CA SER A 13 -1.79 7.18 -9.45
C SER A 13 -1.08 5.87 -9.76
N TYR A 14 -0.14 5.90 -10.70
CA TYR A 14 0.62 4.70 -11.05
C TYR A 14 1.29 4.07 -9.82
N LYS A 15 1.91 4.91 -8.98
CA LYS A 15 2.58 4.41 -7.78
C LYS A 15 1.61 3.90 -6.73
N GLU A 16 0.45 4.52 -6.61
CA GLU A 16 -0.59 4.02 -5.70
C GLU A 16 -1.10 2.66 -6.17
N PHE A 17 -1.27 2.48 -7.47
CA PHE A 17 -1.66 1.20 -8.03
C PHE A 17 -0.59 0.15 -7.78
N GLU A 18 0.68 0.49 -7.99
CA GLU A 18 1.78 -0.42 -7.71
C GLU A 18 1.82 -0.83 -6.23
N LEU A 19 1.60 0.14 -5.34
CA LEU A 19 1.60 -0.12 -3.90
C LEU A 19 0.47 -1.08 -3.53
N LEU A 20 -0.73 -0.83 -4.05
CA LEU A 20 -1.86 -1.71 -3.80
C LEU A 20 -1.60 -3.11 -4.35
N THR A 21 -1.07 -3.22 -5.56
CA THR A 21 -0.72 -4.49 -6.17
C THR A 21 0.28 -5.25 -5.31
N TYR A 22 1.29 -4.56 -4.79
CA TYR A 22 2.29 -5.16 -3.92
C TYR A 22 1.65 -5.73 -2.65
N PHE A 23 0.73 -4.98 -2.04
CA PHE A 23 0.00 -5.48 -0.87
C PHE A 23 -0.82 -6.72 -1.20
N VAL A 24 -1.53 -6.70 -2.32
CA VAL A 24 -2.38 -7.83 -2.73
C VAL A 24 -1.53 -9.07 -2.99
N GLU A 25 -0.41 -8.92 -3.67
CA GLU A 25 0.50 -10.03 -3.97
C GLU A 25 1.15 -10.62 -2.72
N ASN A 26 1.25 -9.82 -1.66
CA ASN A 26 1.85 -10.24 -0.39
C ASN A 26 0.80 -10.31 0.73
N LYS A 27 -0.43 -10.57 0.37
CA LYS A 27 -1.55 -10.65 1.30
C LYS A 27 -1.23 -11.59 2.46
N GLY A 28 -1.51 -11.12 3.67
CA GLY A 28 -1.27 -11.90 4.87
C GLY A 28 0.14 -11.80 5.45
N LEU A 29 1.06 -11.15 4.74
CA LEU A 29 2.44 -11.01 5.21
C LEU A 29 2.67 -9.63 5.82
N ALA A 30 3.39 -9.59 6.93
CA ALA A 30 3.82 -8.33 7.52
C ALA A 30 4.99 -7.77 6.71
N LEU A 31 4.85 -6.53 6.25
CA LEU A 31 5.82 -5.90 5.38
C LEU A 31 6.41 -4.68 6.08
N SER A 32 7.75 -4.65 6.19
CA SER A 32 8.42 -3.48 6.76
C SER A 32 8.34 -2.29 5.80
N ARG A 33 8.49 -1.09 6.35
CA ARG A 33 8.51 0.13 5.52
C ARG A 33 9.63 0.07 4.49
N GLU A 34 10.80 -0.39 4.88
CA GLU A 34 11.96 -0.52 4.00
C GLU A 34 11.68 -1.51 2.87
N LYS A 35 11.05 -2.63 3.19
CA LYS A 35 10.71 -3.63 2.19
C LYS A 35 9.74 -3.08 1.16
N ILE A 36 8.73 -2.36 1.61
CA ILE A 36 7.76 -1.72 0.72
C ILE A 36 8.46 -0.69 -0.16
N LEU A 37 9.29 0.15 0.44
CA LEU A 37 10.02 1.18 -0.28
C LEU A 37 10.91 0.58 -1.37
N ASN A 38 11.67 -0.45 -1.03
CA ASN A 38 12.61 -1.08 -1.96
C ASN A 38 11.91 -1.79 -3.12
N ASN A 39 10.74 -2.35 -2.88
CA ASN A 39 10.04 -3.14 -3.89
C ASN A 39 9.08 -2.32 -4.75
N VAL A 40 8.57 -1.20 -4.25
CA VAL A 40 7.64 -0.36 -4.99
C VAL A 40 8.35 0.85 -5.61
N TRP A 41 9.27 1.46 -4.88
CA TRP A 41 9.98 2.66 -5.33
C TRP A 41 11.40 2.41 -5.87
N ASN A 42 11.91 1.19 -5.74
CA ASN A 42 13.23 0.78 -6.22
C ASN A 42 14.39 1.45 -5.47
N TYR A 43 15.62 1.07 -5.86
CA TYR A 43 16.83 1.50 -5.19
C TYR A 43 17.20 2.97 -5.43
N ASP A 44 16.56 3.62 -6.39
CA ASP A 44 16.88 5.00 -6.73
C ASP A 44 16.19 6.02 -5.84
N TYR A 45 15.37 5.57 -4.92
CA TYR A 45 14.66 6.45 -4.03
C TYR A 45 15.46 6.68 -2.76
N TYR A 46 15.88 7.93 -2.53
CA TYR A 46 16.71 8.29 -1.39
C TYR A 46 15.90 8.85 -0.21
N GLY A 47 14.62 8.65 -0.21
CA GLY A 47 13.76 9.16 0.87
C GLY A 47 13.82 8.30 2.12
N ASP A 48 13.33 8.88 3.21
CA ASP A 48 13.15 8.16 4.48
C ASP A 48 12.02 7.14 4.31
N ALA A 49 12.22 5.95 4.86
CA ALA A 49 11.20 4.91 4.81
C ALA A 49 9.87 5.35 5.44
N ARG A 50 9.90 6.36 6.32
CA ARG A 50 8.67 6.91 6.89
C ARG A 50 7.76 7.58 5.86
N THR A 51 8.27 7.89 4.67
CA THR A 51 7.43 8.43 3.60
C THR A 51 6.36 7.42 3.17
N ILE A 52 6.60 6.14 3.42
CA ILE A 52 5.61 5.09 3.14
C ILE A 52 4.31 5.37 3.91
N ASP A 53 4.41 5.89 5.13
CA ASP A 53 3.21 6.18 5.93
C ASP A 53 2.29 7.18 5.21
N THR A 54 2.87 8.20 4.57
CA THR A 54 2.11 9.17 3.80
C THR A 54 1.43 8.51 2.60
N HIS A 55 2.15 7.66 1.89
CA HIS A 55 1.60 6.97 0.72
C HIS A 55 0.49 6.01 1.11
N VAL A 56 0.67 5.27 2.19
CA VAL A 56 -0.35 4.35 2.70
C VAL A 56 -1.59 5.12 3.14
N LYS A 57 -1.42 6.25 3.82
CA LYS A 57 -2.54 7.08 4.24
C LYS A 57 -3.37 7.54 3.05
N LYS A 58 -2.70 8.01 2.00
CA LYS A 58 -3.39 8.45 0.78
C LYS A 58 -4.12 7.30 0.10
N LEU A 59 -3.47 6.14 0.02
CA LEU A 59 -4.07 4.95 -0.57
C LEU A 59 -5.30 4.51 0.20
N ARG A 60 -5.20 4.42 1.53
CA ARG A 60 -6.34 4.04 2.37
C ARG A 60 -7.52 4.97 2.16
N LYS A 61 -7.26 6.26 2.08
CA LYS A 61 -8.32 7.25 1.87
C LYS A 61 -9.03 7.03 0.55
N LYS A 62 -8.28 6.75 -0.51
CA LYS A 62 -8.86 6.48 -1.82
C LYS A 62 -9.64 5.17 -1.89
N MET A 63 -9.23 4.18 -1.10
CA MET A 63 -9.91 2.90 -1.03
C MET A 63 -11.23 2.96 -0.26
N GLY A 64 -11.46 4.02 0.48
CA GLY A 64 -12.67 4.15 1.29
C GLY A 64 -12.76 3.07 2.35
N GLU A 65 -13.90 2.40 2.44
CA GLU A 65 -14.12 1.36 3.45
C GLU A 65 -13.09 0.24 3.36
N LYS A 66 -12.65 -0.08 2.16
CA LYS A 66 -11.68 -1.15 1.94
C LYS A 66 -10.27 -0.77 2.34
N GLY A 67 -10.04 0.50 2.68
CA GLY A 67 -8.76 0.92 3.23
C GLY A 67 -8.41 0.20 4.52
N ASP A 68 -9.40 -0.31 5.24
CA ASP A 68 -9.17 -1.08 6.46
C ASP A 68 -8.48 -2.42 6.21
N TYR A 69 -8.44 -2.88 4.96
CA TYR A 69 -7.66 -4.08 4.62
C TYR A 69 -6.18 -3.87 4.85
N ILE A 70 -5.69 -2.63 4.78
CA ILE A 70 -4.30 -2.32 5.06
C ILE A 70 -4.17 -2.03 6.55
N LYS A 71 -3.64 -3.00 7.30
CA LYS A 71 -3.49 -2.90 8.74
C LYS A 71 -2.11 -2.34 9.10
N THR A 72 -2.07 -1.48 10.10
CA THR A 72 -0.81 -0.96 10.62
C THR A 72 -0.25 -1.96 11.63
N ILE A 73 1.02 -2.31 11.45
CA ILE A 73 1.75 -3.14 12.42
C ILE A 73 2.71 -2.20 13.14
N TRP A 74 2.36 -1.81 14.34
CA TRP A 74 3.11 -0.82 15.09
C TRP A 74 4.57 -1.22 15.27
N GLY A 75 5.46 -0.29 14.98
CA GLY A 75 6.89 -0.53 15.09
C GLY A 75 7.51 -1.29 13.94
N MET A 76 6.72 -1.74 12.98
CA MET A 76 7.23 -2.51 11.86
C MET A 76 6.83 -1.95 10.50
N GLY A 77 5.53 -1.91 10.19
CA GLY A 77 5.05 -1.50 8.89
C GLY A 77 3.59 -1.82 8.69
N TYR A 78 3.29 -2.61 7.66
CA TYR A 78 1.90 -2.84 7.26
C TYR A 78 1.64 -4.28 6.86
N LYS A 79 0.37 -4.66 6.89
CA LYS A 79 -0.07 -6.00 6.51
C LYS A 79 -1.42 -5.88 5.80
N PHE A 80 -1.55 -6.53 4.66
CA PHE A 80 -2.81 -6.51 3.90
C PHE A 80 -3.62 -7.76 4.24
N ILE A 81 -4.80 -7.56 4.80
CA ILE A 81 -5.69 -8.65 5.20
C ILE A 81 -7.08 -8.35 4.66
N VAL A 82 -7.59 -9.25 3.82
CA VAL A 82 -8.95 -9.14 3.32
C VAL A 82 -9.85 -10.00 4.21
N ASP A 83 -10.79 -9.36 4.85
CA ASP A 83 -11.73 -10.04 5.74
C ASP A 83 -12.86 -10.70 4.96
#